data_63e04be166f6bab4015371813b8b49ff
#
_entry.id   63e04be166f6bab4015371813b8b49ff
#
_cell.length_a   1.000
_cell.length_b   1.000
_cell.length_c   1.000
_cell.angle_alpha   90.00
_cell.angle_beta   90.00
_cell.angle_gamma   90.00
#
_symmetry.space_group_name_H-M   'P 1'
#
loop_
_entity.id
_entity.type
_entity.pdbx_description
1 polymer ?
#
loop_
_entity_poly.entity_id
_entity_poly.type
_entity_poly.pdbx_seq_one_letter_code
_entity_poly.pdbx_strand_id
1 'polypeptide(L)'
;MKLLFYFPFLFVLLHASAQHKKLFIAAGQSNAVGMGDSALSKMYASAKTFEYRFTGDSLKALTDPVGYSELHFEKANTGSEWPAFASEYSILTGNEIIIVQAARGGSSCNNKAELNNYGTWDEKGNLPLFDSAVIKIKAAEKKTRTKVGGIIWSQGERDANAINAQQLTAAAYQVSLETLINRFRKALGAGVKFYIIQTGYYIHHPREGFDAVRKVQEAISKQMKDVYIVYNETGSFEDRGWMKDEIHYNQPALNDIGRKIAMQIIQTEKKKL
;
A
#
# COMPACT_ATOMS: atom_id res chain seq x y z
N MET A 1 35.42 48.16 44.81
CA MET A 1 34.22 48.04 43.96
C MET A 1 34.42 46.82 43.07
N LYS A 2 33.78 45.67 43.41
CA LYS A 2 33.90 44.45 42.61
C LYS A 2 32.69 44.39 41.67
N LEU A 3 32.93 44.49 40.34
CA LEU A 3 31.91 44.30 39.32
C LEU A 3 31.65 42.79 39.15
N LEU A 4 30.45 42.33 39.48
CA LEU A 4 29.95 40.99 39.12
C LEU A 4 29.41 41.07 37.69
N PHE A 5 30.05 40.33 36.77
CA PHE A 5 29.48 40.08 35.43
C PHE A 5 28.48 38.91 35.51
N TYR A 6 27.22 39.20 35.31
CA TYR A 6 26.18 38.19 35.08
C TYR A 6 26.24 37.76 33.60
N PHE A 7 26.62 36.51 33.34
CA PHE A 7 26.47 35.90 32.05
C PHE A 7 25.07 35.22 31.98
N PRO A 8 24.17 35.65 31.10
CA PRO A 8 22.93 34.94 30.93
C PRO A 8 23.17 33.62 30.19
N PHE A 9 22.91 32.50 30.87
CA PHE A 9 22.94 31.18 30.26
C PHE A 9 21.69 31.04 29.39
N LEU A 10 21.86 31.16 28.07
CA LEU A 10 20.78 30.93 27.09
C LEU A 10 20.54 29.43 26.98
N PHE A 11 19.49 28.90 27.65
CA PHE A 11 19.05 27.53 27.49
C PHE A 11 18.37 27.40 26.11
N VAL A 12 19.08 26.89 25.12
CA VAL A 12 18.50 26.44 23.85
C VAL A 12 17.80 25.13 24.14
N LEU A 13 16.48 25.15 24.30
CA LEU A 13 15.64 23.96 24.34
C LEU A 13 15.65 23.33 22.94
N LEU A 14 16.55 22.39 22.73
CA LEU A 14 16.49 21.47 21.59
C LEU A 14 15.23 20.62 21.76
N HIS A 15 14.17 20.99 21.06
CA HIS A 15 13.00 20.12 20.91
C HIS A 15 13.44 18.90 20.10
N ALA A 16 13.86 17.85 20.78
CA ALA A 16 13.98 16.54 20.17
C ALA A 16 12.54 16.11 19.77
N SER A 17 12.21 16.30 18.51
CA SER A 17 10.96 15.73 17.96
C SER A 17 11.03 14.23 18.19
N ALA A 18 10.15 13.72 19.06
CA ALA A 18 10.04 12.28 19.27
C ALA A 18 9.77 11.63 17.92
N GLN A 19 10.70 10.81 17.47
CA GLN A 19 10.57 10.10 16.20
C GLN A 19 9.44 9.07 16.34
N HIS A 20 8.34 9.30 15.61
CA HIS A 20 7.22 8.38 15.61
C HIS A 20 7.42 7.30 14.54
N LYS A 21 6.95 6.08 14.85
CA LYS A 21 6.89 4.99 13.89
C LYS A 21 5.53 4.97 13.21
N LYS A 22 5.52 4.68 11.92
CA LYS A 22 4.30 4.44 11.13
C LYS A 22 4.39 3.08 10.46
N LEU A 23 3.34 2.29 10.61
CA LEU A 23 3.22 0.95 10.03
C LEU A 23 2.18 0.99 8.92
N PHE A 24 2.57 0.71 7.67
CA PHE A 24 1.68 0.63 6.54
C PHE A 24 1.66 -0.78 5.95
N ILE A 25 0.48 -1.18 5.49
CA ILE A 25 0.28 -2.47 4.85
C ILE A 25 0.23 -2.27 3.34
N ALA A 26 1.13 -2.91 2.64
CA ALA A 26 1.13 -3.02 1.18
C ALA A 26 0.28 -4.23 0.79
N ALA A 27 -0.96 -4.03 0.34
CA ALA A 27 -1.90 -5.10 0.05
C ALA A 27 -2.46 -4.98 -1.37
N GLY A 28 -2.83 -6.11 -1.96
CA GLY A 28 -3.38 -6.14 -3.31
C GLY A 28 -2.89 -7.30 -4.15
N GLN A 29 -2.67 -7.05 -5.46
CA GLN A 29 -2.21 -8.06 -6.41
C GLN A 29 -0.81 -7.73 -6.99
N SER A 30 -0.49 -8.18 -8.20
CA SER A 30 0.86 -8.12 -8.77
C SER A 30 1.48 -6.72 -8.82
N ASN A 31 0.72 -5.67 -9.10
CA ASN A 31 1.23 -4.31 -9.05
C ASN A 31 1.60 -3.89 -7.61
N ALA A 32 0.88 -4.36 -6.59
CA ALA A 32 1.25 -4.18 -5.18
C ALA A 32 2.43 -5.08 -4.74
N VAL A 33 2.62 -6.25 -5.37
CA VAL A 33 3.81 -7.08 -5.15
C VAL A 33 5.05 -6.33 -5.63
N GLY A 34 4.99 -5.77 -6.82
CA GLY A 34 6.09 -5.07 -7.48
C GLY A 34 6.70 -5.88 -8.62
N MET A 35 6.48 -5.38 -9.84
CA MET A 35 6.96 -6.01 -11.09
C MET A 35 7.96 -5.10 -11.84
N GLY A 36 8.47 -4.05 -11.18
CA GLY A 36 9.38 -3.07 -11.77
C GLY A 36 10.80 -3.57 -12.00
N ASP A 37 11.76 -2.68 -11.87
CA ASP A 37 13.20 -2.94 -11.97
C ASP A 37 13.90 -2.33 -10.75
N SER A 38 14.48 -3.17 -9.89
CA SER A 38 15.16 -2.74 -8.67
C SER A 38 16.38 -1.84 -8.92
N ALA A 39 17.02 -1.96 -10.08
CA ALA A 39 18.14 -1.09 -10.45
C ALA A 39 17.71 0.38 -10.66
N LEU A 40 16.43 0.60 -10.97
CA LEU A 40 15.82 1.92 -11.17
C LEU A 40 14.97 2.38 -9.96
N SER A 41 14.90 1.57 -8.90
CA SER A 41 14.16 1.90 -7.69
C SER A 41 14.79 3.12 -7.00
N LYS A 42 13.95 4.04 -6.53
CA LYS A 42 14.41 5.30 -5.92
C LYS A 42 14.03 5.35 -4.45
N MET A 43 15.01 5.70 -3.63
CA MET A 43 14.80 6.02 -2.22
C MET A 43 15.85 7.05 -1.76
N TYR A 44 15.51 7.81 -0.72
CA TYR A 44 16.47 8.73 -0.11
C TYR A 44 17.35 8.01 0.90
N ALA A 45 18.66 8.18 0.82
CA ALA A 45 19.63 7.51 1.70
C ALA A 45 19.45 7.88 3.20
N SER A 46 18.94 9.08 3.49
CA SER A 46 18.67 9.55 4.86
C SER A 46 17.33 9.07 5.42
N ALA A 47 16.48 8.39 4.62
CA ALA A 47 15.20 7.90 5.06
C ALA A 47 15.35 6.71 6.03
N LYS A 48 14.47 6.68 7.03
CA LYS A 48 14.41 5.59 8.03
C LYS A 48 13.28 4.65 7.67
N THR A 49 13.59 3.63 6.87
CA THR A 49 12.60 2.75 6.25
C THR A 49 12.93 1.28 6.46
N PHE A 50 11.93 0.52 6.85
CA PHE A 50 12.06 -0.91 7.15
C PHE A 50 10.92 -1.70 6.51
N GLU A 51 11.16 -2.98 6.28
CA GLU A 51 10.13 -3.98 6.03
C GLU A 51 10.06 -4.96 7.21
N TYR A 52 8.85 -5.43 7.52
CA TYR A 52 8.64 -6.52 8.46
C TYR A 52 8.57 -7.84 7.73
N ARG A 53 9.36 -8.81 8.17
CA ARG A 53 9.32 -10.21 7.73
C ARG A 53 8.77 -11.08 8.85
N PHE A 54 7.70 -11.83 8.56
CA PHE A 54 7.07 -12.74 9.52
C PHE A 54 7.99 -13.91 9.85
N THR A 55 8.57 -14.53 8.81
CA THR A 55 9.60 -15.55 8.97
C THR A 55 10.83 -14.93 9.64
N GLY A 56 11.11 -15.39 10.86
CA GLY A 56 12.20 -14.85 11.69
C GLY A 56 11.83 -13.61 12.50
N ASP A 57 10.56 -13.16 12.49
CA ASP A 57 10.03 -12.03 13.29
C ASP A 57 11.00 -10.84 13.33
N SER A 58 11.34 -10.29 12.16
CA SER A 58 12.45 -9.32 12.03
C SER A 58 12.08 -8.09 11.21
N LEU A 59 12.72 -6.97 11.54
CA LEU A 59 12.77 -5.78 10.70
C LEU A 59 14.05 -5.82 9.85
N LYS A 60 13.90 -5.54 8.56
CA LYS A 60 15.00 -5.40 7.61
C LYS A 60 14.95 -4.01 7.00
N ALA A 61 16.10 -3.47 6.59
CA ALA A 61 16.10 -2.25 5.80
C ALA A 61 15.22 -2.46 4.56
N LEU A 62 14.35 -1.49 4.27
CA LEU A 62 13.46 -1.56 3.11
C LEU A 62 14.27 -1.27 1.84
N THR A 63 14.42 -2.28 1.01
CA THR A 63 15.05 -2.17 -0.30
C THR A 63 14.39 -3.13 -1.27
N ASP A 64 14.31 -2.79 -2.54
CA ASP A 64 13.86 -3.74 -3.55
C ASP A 64 14.86 -4.89 -3.76
N PRO A 65 14.35 -6.08 -3.98
CA PRO A 65 12.95 -6.49 -4.03
C PRO A 65 12.32 -6.65 -2.63
N VAL A 66 11.27 -5.86 -2.40
CA VAL A 66 10.55 -5.81 -1.11
C VAL A 66 9.74 -7.07 -0.84
N GLY A 67 9.60 -7.42 0.43
CA GLY A 67 8.81 -8.54 0.88
C GLY A 67 9.59 -9.86 1.00
N TYR A 68 8.85 -10.88 1.37
CA TYR A 68 9.36 -12.24 1.50
C TYR A 68 8.23 -13.24 1.18
N SER A 69 8.57 -14.36 0.56
CA SER A 69 7.59 -15.41 0.23
C SER A 69 7.18 -16.13 1.52
N GLU A 70 6.09 -15.69 2.13
CA GLU A 70 5.59 -16.18 3.41
C GLU A 70 4.08 -15.96 3.54
N LEU A 71 3.37 -16.84 4.24
CA LEU A 71 1.93 -16.73 4.49
C LEU A 71 1.12 -16.51 3.20
N HIS A 72 1.51 -17.14 2.10
CA HIS A 72 0.93 -17.01 0.74
C HIS A 72 1.19 -15.67 0.04
N PHE A 73 1.90 -14.73 0.66
CA PHE A 73 2.33 -13.48 0.02
C PHE A 73 3.64 -13.66 -0.73
N GLU A 74 3.87 -12.76 -1.67
CA GLU A 74 5.01 -12.84 -2.57
C GLU A 74 6.02 -11.73 -2.29
N LYS A 75 7.28 -12.03 -2.49
CA LYS A 75 8.34 -11.05 -2.63
C LYS A 75 8.21 -10.36 -3.99
N ALA A 76 8.52 -9.07 -4.08
CA ALA A 76 8.60 -8.37 -5.36
C ALA A 76 9.47 -9.16 -6.36
N ASN A 77 9.03 -9.22 -7.61
CA ASN A 77 9.80 -9.90 -8.64
C ASN A 77 11.19 -9.25 -8.76
N THR A 78 11.19 -7.93 -8.99
CA THR A 78 12.41 -7.10 -8.94
C THR A 78 12.14 -5.81 -8.19
N GLY A 79 11.55 -4.76 -8.78
CA GLY A 79 11.30 -3.47 -8.15
C GLY A 79 9.83 -3.22 -7.83
N SER A 80 9.57 -2.29 -6.90
CA SER A 80 8.24 -1.93 -6.40
C SER A 80 8.11 -0.43 -6.16
N GLU A 81 6.92 0.04 -5.77
CA GLU A 81 6.66 1.41 -5.32
C GLU A 81 7.05 1.67 -3.87
N TRP A 82 7.28 0.62 -3.08
CA TRP A 82 7.38 0.74 -1.62
C TRP A 82 8.62 1.49 -1.12
N PRO A 83 9.83 1.33 -1.71
CA PRO A 83 10.99 2.14 -1.32
C PRO A 83 10.77 3.62 -1.58
N ALA A 84 10.18 3.99 -2.74
CA ALA A 84 9.87 5.37 -3.07
C ALA A 84 8.81 5.95 -2.11
N PHE A 85 7.75 5.20 -1.80
CA PHE A 85 6.73 5.59 -0.84
C PHE A 85 7.30 5.84 0.55
N ALA A 86 7.96 4.83 1.09
CA ALA A 86 8.42 4.90 2.48
C ALA A 86 9.50 5.97 2.67
N SER A 87 10.42 6.12 1.70
CA SER A 87 11.47 7.14 1.79
C SER A 87 10.90 8.55 1.67
N GLU A 88 9.98 8.81 0.74
CA GLU A 88 9.31 10.10 0.60
C GLU A 88 8.53 10.46 1.88
N TYR A 89 7.74 9.52 2.39
CA TYR A 89 6.98 9.75 3.62
C TYR A 89 7.90 10.01 4.82
N SER A 90 9.00 9.24 4.95
CA SER A 90 10.00 9.43 6.03
C SER A 90 10.65 10.82 5.97
N ILE A 91 11.09 11.26 4.80
CA ILE A 91 11.73 12.57 4.61
C ILE A 91 10.76 13.72 4.93
N LEU A 92 9.52 13.62 4.45
CA LEU A 92 8.52 14.69 4.65
C LEU A 92 8.00 14.79 6.10
N THR A 93 8.07 13.71 6.88
CA THR A 93 7.51 13.67 8.23
C THR A 93 8.53 13.48 9.35
N GLY A 94 9.75 13.07 9.04
CA GLY A 94 10.76 12.66 10.02
C GLY A 94 10.48 11.30 10.69
N ASN A 95 9.39 10.62 10.32
CA ASN A 95 8.99 9.35 10.94
C ASN A 95 9.81 8.17 10.41
N GLU A 96 9.93 7.14 11.24
CA GLU A 96 10.36 5.81 10.83
C GLU A 96 9.18 5.07 10.16
N ILE A 97 9.37 4.56 8.95
CA ILE A 97 8.34 3.89 8.17
C ILE A 97 8.60 2.41 8.09
N ILE A 98 7.58 1.62 8.41
CA ILE A 98 7.63 0.17 8.36
C ILE A 98 6.57 -0.32 7.37
N ILE A 99 6.99 -1.08 6.37
CA ILE A 99 6.11 -1.72 5.39
C ILE A 99 5.89 -3.19 5.77
N VAL A 100 4.64 -3.59 5.78
CA VAL A 100 4.24 -5.00 5.83
C VAL A 100 3.69 -5.38 4.47
N GLN A 101 4.51 -6.04 3.68
CA GLN A 101 4.10 -6.50 2.37
C GLN A 101 3.16 -7.72 2.53
N ALA A 102 1.93 -7.60 2.04
CA ALA A 102 0.87 -8.59 2.09
C ALA A 102 0.11 -8.59 0.77
N ALA A 103 0.82 -8.73 -0.35
CA ALA A 103 0.24 -8.79 -1.69
C ALA A 103 0.58 -10.11 -2.38
N ARG A 104 -0.29 -10.52 -3.33
CA ARG A 104 -0.09 -11.75 -4.11
C ARG A 104 -0.52 -11.54 -5.56
N GLY A 105 0.34 -11.91 -6.49
CA GLY A 105 0.10 -11.79 -7.92
C GLY A 105 -1.18 -12.51 -8.35
N GLY A 106 -1.99 -11.88 -9.21
CA GLY A 106 -3.22 -12.45 -9.75
C GLY A 106 -4.36 -12.62 -8.75
N SER A 107 -4.21 -12.20 -7.48
CA SER A 107 -5.27 -12.36 -6.47
C SER A 107 -6.49 -11.47 -6.78
N SER A 108 -7.68 -11.99 -6.48
CA SER A 108 -8.97 -11.31 -6.67
C SER A 108 -9.51 -10.73 -5.36
N CYS A 109 -10.38 -9.72 -5.47
CA CYS A 109 -11.16 -9.23 -4.34
C CYS A 109 -12.38 -10.12 -4.09
N ASN A 110 -13.03 -10.61 -5.15
CA ASN A 110 -14.19 -11.49 -5.10
C ASN A 110 -13.79 -12.92 -5.48
N ASN A 111 -14.34 -13.92 -4.78
CA ASN A 111 -14.03 -15.34 -5.02
C ASN A 111 -14.43 -15.84 -6.42
N LYS A 112 -15.46 -15.25 -7.05
CA LYS A 112 -15.85 -15.59 -8.43
C LYS A 112 -14.80 -15.19 -9.46
N ALA A 113 -13.95 -14.24 -9.13
CA ALA A 113 -12.84 -13.82 -9.97
C ALA A 113 -11.54 -14.59 -9.66
N GLU A 114 -11.53 -15.43 -8.63
CA GLU A 114 -10.35 -16.24 -8.30
C GLU A 114 -10.00 -17.19 -9.45
N LEU A 115 -8.74 -17.20 -9.83
CA LEU A 115 -8.23 -18.05 -10.89
C LEU A 115 -7.12 -18.95 -10.35
N ASN A 116 -7.27 -20.26 -10.56
CA ASN A 116 -6.29 -21.25 -10.12
C ASN A 116 -5.93 -21.08 -8.62
N ASN A 117 -4.65 -21.02 -8.31
CA ASN A 117 -4.09 -20.86 -6.96
C ASN A 117 -3.56 -19.44 -6.71
N TYR A 118 -4.05 -18.43 -7.43
CA TYR A 118 -3.60 -17.04 -7.23
C TYR A 118 -4.15 -16.42 -5.95
N GLY A 119 -5.22 -17.00 -5.40
CA GLY A 119 -5.82 -16.56 -4.15
C GLY A 119 -6.84 -15.44 -4.31
N THR A 120 -7.57 -15.25 -3.23
CA THR A 120 -8.61 -14.21 -3.14
C THR A 120 -8.62 -13.57 -1.76
N TRP A 121 -9.07 -12.34 -1.69
CA TRP A 121 -9.31 -11.61 -0.44
C TRP A 121 -10.70 -11.89 0.15
N ASP A 122 -11.55 -12.60 -0.61
CA ASP A 122 -12.83 -13.12 -0.12
C ASP A 122 -12.62 -14.25 0.91
N GLU A 123 -13.64 -14.48 1.75
CA GLU A 123 -13.63 -15.60 2.72
C GLU A 123 -13.83 -16.96 2.05
N LYS A 124 -14.53 -16.96 0.91
CA LYS A 124 -14.98 -18.15 0.20
C LYS A 124 -14.14 -18.44 -1.04
N GLY A 125 -12.86 -18.63 -0.89
CA GLY A 125 -11.99 -18.96 -2.03
C GLY A 125 -11.22 -20.24 -1.81
N ASN A 126 -10.50 -20.69 -2.83
CA ASN A 126 -9.60 -21.82 -2.72
C ASN A 126 -8.36 -21.45 -1.91
N LEU A 127 -7.92 -20.18 -1.98
CA LEU A 127 -6.80 -19.65 -1.21
C LEU A 127 -7.15 -18.28 -0.60
N PRO A 128 -7.87 -18.25 0.54
CA PRO A 128 -8.19 -16.99 1.23
C PRO A 128 -6.95 -16.32 1.81
N LEU A 129 -6.72 -15.04 1.49
CA LEU A 129 -5.51 -14.30 1.87
C LEU A 129 -5.69 -13.47 3.14
N PHE A 130 -6.93 -13.12 3.49
CA PHE A 130 -7.22 -12.15 4.55
C PHE A 130 -6.66 -12.56 5.92
N ASP A 131 -6.86 -13.80 6.34
CA ASP A 131 -6.42 -14.25 7.66
C ASP A 131 -4.89 -14.29 7.75
N SER A 132 -4.22 -14.69 6.68
CA SER A 132 -2.76 -14.62 6.56
C SER A 132 -2.25 -13.19 6.68
N ALA A 133 -2.95 -12.22 6.09
CA ALA A 133 -2.61 -10.80 6.23
C ALA A 133 -2.78 -10.34 7.68
N VAL A 134 -3.89 -10.66 8.32
CA VAL A 134 -4.15 -10.28 9.73
C VAL A 134 -3.11 -10.88 10.68
N ILE A 135 -2.72 -12.14 10.50
CA ILE A 135 -1.65 -12.79 11.27
C ILE A 135 -0.34 -12.02 11.13
N LYS A 136 0.08 -11.73 9.89
CA LYS A 136 1.31 -10.98 9.60
C LYS A 136 1.30 -9.59 10.21
N ILE A 137 0.19 -8.87 10.05
CA ILE A 137 0.03 -7.50 10.55
C ILE A 137 0.09 -7.47 12.07
N LYS A 138 -0.64 -8.34 12.76
CA LYS A 138 -0.62 -8.40 14.24
C LYS A 138 0.76 -8.75 14.78
N ALA A 139 1.50 -9.62 14.12
CA ALA A 139 2.88 -9.90 14.47
C ALA A 139 3.77 -8.67 14.31
N ALA A 140 3.63 -7.94 13.20
CA ALA A 140 4.34 -6.67 12.96
C ALA A 140 3.99 -5.60 14.01
N GLU A 141 2.69 -5.42 14.36
CA GLU A 141 2.26 -4.52 15.42
C GLU A 141 2.91 -4.86 16.77
N LYS A 142 2.93 -6.15 17.11
CA LYS A 142 3.58 -6.64 18.35
C LYS A 142 5.08 -6.37 18.35
N LYS A 143 5.76 -6.68 17.24
CA LYS A 143 7.21 -6.49 17.08
C LYS A 143 7.62 -5.02 17.17
N THR A 144 6.88 -4.16 16.53
CA THR A 144 7.21 -2.73 16.41
C THR A 144 6.61 -1.88 17.53
N ARG A 145 5.66 -2.41 18.29
CA ARG A 145 4.82 -1.69 19.27
C ARG A 145 4.10 -0.49 18.63
N THR A 146 3.73 -0.64 17.35
CA THR A 146 3.11 0.41 16.55
C THR A 146 1.84 -0.14 15.91
N LYS A 147 0.74 0.59 16.04
CA LYS A 147 -0.51 0.25 15.37
C LYS A 147 -0.46 0.57 13.88
N VAL A 148 -1.25 -0.15 13.10
CA VAL A 148 -1.41 0.10 11.67
C VAL A 148 -1.90 1.52 11.43
N GLY A 149 -1.14 2.29 10.65
CA GLY A 149 -1.50 3.65 10.19
C GLY A 149 -2.46 3.63 9.01
N GLY A 150 -2.41 2.58 8.20
CA GLY A 150 -3.31 2.40 7.07
C GLY A 150 -2.94 1.21 6.19
N ILE A 151 -3.90 0.82 5.38
CA ILE A 151 -3.74 -0.20 4.34
C ILE A 151 -3.66 0.52 3.00
N ILE A 152 -2.61 0.27 2.24
CA ILE A 152 -2.44 0.77 0.86
C ILE A 152 -2.79 -0.38 -0.07
N TRP A 153 -3.86 -0.20 -0.84
CA TRP A 153 -4.50 -1.21 -1.66
C TRP A 153 -4.29 -0.94 -3.14
N SER A 154 -3.62 -1.85 -3.84
CA SER A 154 -3.43 -1.82 -5.29
C SER A 154 -3.91 -3.15 -5.88
N GLN A 155 -5.19 -3.18 -6.27
CA GLN A 155 -5.86 -4.37 -6.79
C GLN A 155 -7.10 -3.94 -7.60
N GLY A 156 -7.51 -4.77 -8.55
CA GLY A 156 -8.74 -4.60 -9.33
C GLY A 156 -8.66 -5.25 -10.70
N GLU A 157 -7.46 -5.49 -11.22
CA GLU A 157 -7.24 -5.99 -12.59
C GLU A 157 -7.82 -7.40 -12.76
N ARG A 158 -7.70 -8.27 -11.73
CA ARG A 158 -8.27 -9.62 -11.79
C ARG A 158 -9.79 -9.58 -11.84
N ASP A 159 -10.40 -8.76 -10.98
CA ASP A 159 -11.86 -8.59 -10.94
C ASP A 159 -12.40 -7.87 -12.19
N ALA A 160 -11.66 -6.89 -12.73
CA ALA A 160 -12.00 -6.23 -13.99
C ALA A 160 -12.04 -7.23 -15.17
N ASN A 161 -11.06 -8.13 -15.26
CA ASN A 161 -11.07 -9.20 -16.26
C ASN A 161 -12.24 -10.15 -16.08
N ALA A 162 -12.63 -10.47 -14.84
CA ALA A 162 -13.81 -11.30 -14.57
C ALA A 162 -15.12 -10.59 -14.94
N ILE A 163 -15.18 -9.25 -14.79
CA ILE A 163 -16.32 -8.44 -15.24
C ILE A 163 -16.39 -8.45 -16.79
N ASN A 164 -15.27 -8.24 -17.49
CA ASN A 164 -15.22 -8.34 -18.94
C ASN A 164 -15.66 -9.72 -19.44
N ALA A 165 -15.30 -10.77 -18.71
CA ALA A 165 -15.71 -12.15 -19.01
C ALA A 165 -17.13 -12.50 -18.54
N GLN A 166 -17.90 -11.55 -18.02
CA GLN A 166 -19.26 -11.73 -17.46
C GLN A 166 -19.36 -12.75 -16.31
N GLN A 167 -18.25 -13.06 -15.65
CA GLN A 167 -18.16 -13.93 -14.48
C GLN A 167 -18.47 -13.19 -13.18
N LEU A 168 -18.31 -11.87 -13.17
CA LEU A 168 -18.52 -10.99 -12.03
C LEU A 168 -19.28 -9.74 -12.47
N THR A 169 -20.03 -9.11 -11.57
CA THR A 169 -20.64 -7.80 -11.79
C THR A 169 -19.91 -6.71 -10.99
N ALA A 170 -19.98 -5.46 -11.44
CA ALA A 170 -19.46 -4.32 -10.70
C ALA A 170 -20.05 -4.22 -9.28
N ALA A 171 -21.35 -4.49 -9.12
CA ALA A 171 -22.02 -4.49 -7.82
C ALA A 171 -21.46 -5.59 -6.89
N ALA A 172 -21.17 -6.78 -7.40
CA ALA A 172 -20.56 -7.84 -6.60
C ALA A 172 -19.11 -7.49 -6.18
N TYR A 173 -18.34 -6.87 -7.06
CA TYR A 173 -17.01 -6.34 -6.71
C TYR A 173 -17.11 -5.26 -5.60
N GLN A 174 -18.08 -4.35 -5.71
CA GLN A 174 -18.32 -3.32 -4.69
C GLN A 174 -18.57 -3.95 -3.31
N VAL A 175 -19.50 -4.88 -3.23
CA VAL A 175 -19.82 -5.60 -1.98
C VAL A 175 -18.57 -6.28 -1.40
N SER A 176 -17.76 -6.92 -2.25
CA SER A 176 -16.52 -7.58 -1.79
C SER A 176 -15.50 -6.58 -1.22
N LEU A 177 -15.26 -5.46 -1.90
CA LEU A 177 -14.30 -4.47 -1.42
C LEU A 177 -14.79 -3.78 -0.14
N GLU A 178 -16.07 -3.43 -0.03
CA GLU A 178 -16.66 -2.89 1.19
C GLU A 178 -16.56 -3.88 2.36
N THR A 179 -16.85 -5.15 2.09
CA THR A 179 -16.73 -6.24 3.07
C THR A 179 -15.28 -6.38 3.54
N LEU A 180 -14.32 -6.40 2.62
CA LEU A 180 -12.91 -6.50 2.94
C LEU A 180 -12.43 -5.34 3.83
N ILE A 181 -12.80 -4.10 3.49
CA ILE A 181 -12.47 -2.92 4.30
C ILE A 181 -13.03 -3.06 5.72
N ASN A 182 -14.28 -3.49 5.85
CA ASN A 182 -14.93 -3.67 7.15
C ASN A 182 -14.29 -4.81 7.95
N ARG A 183 -13.87 -5.89 7.31
CA ARG A 183 -13.13 -7.01 7.94
C ARG A 183 -11.79 -6.52 8.50
N PHE A 184 -11.02 -5.74 7.74
CA PHE A 184 -9.78 -5.16 8.23
C PHE A 184 -10.02 -4.25 9.45
N ARG A 185 -11.06 -3.41 9.40
CA ARG A 185 -11.43 -2.55 10.54
C ARG A 185 -11.85 -3.35 11.77
N LYS A 186 -12.60 -4.42 11.59
CA LYS A 186 -12.97 -5.34 12.68
C LYS A 186 -11.73 -6.02 13.31
N ALA A 187 -10.77 -6.43 12.50
CA ALA A 187 -9.59 -7.16 12.96
C ALA A 187 -8.50 -6.28 13.57
N LEU A 188 -8.32 -5.05 13.07
CA LEU A 188 -7.18 -4.17 13.36
C LEU A 188 -7.58 -2.89 14.09
N GLY A 189 -8.86 -2.55 14.13
CA GLY A 189 -9.42 -1.36 14.77
C GLY A 189 -10.21 -0.49 13.81
N ALA A 190 -11.34 0.05 14.30
CA ALA A 190 -12.31 0.81 13.49
C ALA A 190 -11.73 2.07 12.81
N GLY A 191 -10.62 2.60 13.32
CA GLY A 191 -9.95 3.78 12.78
C GLY A 191 -8.92 3.50 11.69
N VAL A 192 -8.74 2.24 11.26
CA VAL A 192 -7.80 1.91 10.19
C VAL A 192 -8.24 2.55 8.88
N LYS A 193 -7.36 3.36 8.32
CA LYS A 193 -7.56 4.03 7.04
C LYS A 193 -7.28 3.09 5.87
N PHE A 194 -7.99 3.29 4.77
CA PHE A 194 -7.82 2.50 3.57
C PHE A 194 -7.50 3.42 2.38
N TYR A 195 -6.35 3.23 1.77
CA TYR A 195 -5.80 4.06 0.73
C TYR A 195 -5.75 3.27 -0.58
N ILE A 196 -6.50 3.70 -1.58
CA ILE A 196 -6.64 2.98 -2.84
C ILE A 196 -5.74 3.64 -3.90
N ILE A 197 -4.88 2.83 -4.50
CA ILE A 197 -4.26 3.10 -5.79
C ILE A 197 -5.23 2.52 -6.81
N GLN A 198 -5.86 3.37 -7.63
CA GLN A 198 -6.81 2.89 -8.63
C GLN A 198 -6.11 1.96 -9.63
N THR A 199 -6.81 0.90 -10.04
CA THR A 199 -6.29 -0.02 -11.05
C THR A 199 -6.09 0.68 -12.40
N GLY A 200 -5.06 0.30 -13.14
CA GLY A 200 -4.83 0.74 -14.52
C GLY A 200 -5.64 -0.09 -15.51
N TYR A 201 -5.18 -0.13 -16.75
CA TYR A 201 -5.78 -0.94 -17.81
C TYR A 201 -4.87 -2.11 -18.18
N TYR A 202 -5.49 -3.14 -18.73
CA TYR A 202 -4.81 -4.22 -19.42
C TYR A 202 -4.79 -3.85 -20.92
N ILE A 203 -3.62 -3.57 -21.46
CA ILE A 203 -3.42 -3.14 -22.84
C ILE A 203 -3.98 -4.21 -23.79
N HIS A 204 -4.62 -3.80 -24.86
CA HIS A 204 -5.26 -4.67 -25.86
C HIS A 204 -6.44 -5.50 -25.33
N HIS A 205 -6.93 -5.23 -24.12
CA HIS A 205 -8.13 -5.85 -23.57
C HIS A 205 -9.30 -4.86 -23.42
N PRO A 206 -10.56 -5.33 -23.36
CA PRO A 206 -11.71 -4.48 -23.14
C PRO A 206 -11.57 -3.63 -21.88
N ARG A 207 -11.87 -2.33 -21.96
CA ARG A 207 -11.73 -1.38 -20.84
C ARG A 207 -12.91 -1.34 -19.90
N GLU A 208 -14.07 -1.85 -20.31
CA GLU A 208 -15.36 -1.73 -19.63
C GLU A 208 -15.31 -2.25 -18.19
N GLY A 209 -14.69 -3.43 -17.97
CA GLY A 209 -14.52 -4.01 -16.64
C GLY A 209 -13.58 -3.19 -15.76
N PHE A 210 -12.52 -2.63 -16.33
CA PHE A 210 -11.59 -1.75 -15.63
C PHE A 210 -12.24 -0.43 -15.25
N ASP A 211 -13.01 0.17 -16.16
CA ASP A 211 -13.79 1.38 -15.88
C ASP A 211 -14.82 1.13 -14.77
N ALA A 212 -15.50 -0.04 -14.80
CA ALA A 212 -16.43 -0.42 -13.76
C ALA A 212 -15.75 -0.55 -12.39
N VAL A 213 -14.59 -1.20 -12.31
CA VAL A 213 -13.79 -1.31 -11.06
C VAL A 213 -13.36 0.07 -10.57
N ARG A 214 -12.84 0.93 -11.44
CA ARG A 214 -12.42 2.31 -11.09
C ARG A 214 -13.59 3.13 -10.55
N LYS A 215 -14.77 3.06 -11.19
CA LYS A 215 -16.00 3.73 -10.73
C LYS A 215 -16.42 3.24 -9.34
N VAL A 216 -16.33 1.93 -9.08
CA VAL A 216 -16.62 1.35 -7.76
C VAL A 216 -15.63 1.87 -6.71
N GLN A 217 -14.34 1.88 -7.00
CA GLN A 217 -13.32 2.40 -6.09
C GLN A 217 -13.58 3.87 -5.73
N GLU A 218 -13.98 4.69 -6.72
CA GLU A 218 -14.39 6.09 -6.48
C GLU A 218 -15.66 6.19 -5.63
N ALA A 219 -16.68 5.38 -5.90
CA ALA A 219 -17.92 5.37 -5.12
C ALA A 219 -17.65 5.02 -3.66
N ILE A 220 -16.88 3.97 -3.40
CA ILE A 220 -16.50 3.54 -2.05
C ILE A 220 -15.71 4.64 -1.32
N SER A 221 -14.79 5.32 -1.99
CA SER A 221 -14.01 6.41 -1.39
C SER A 221 -14.87 7.63 -0.97
N LYS A 222 -16.00 7.83 -1.63
CA LYS A 222 -16.96 8.89 -1.30
C LYS A 222 -17.97 8.48 -0.23
N GLN A 223 -18.30 7.19 -0.16
CA GLN A 223 -19.35 6.66 0.72
C GLN A 223 -18.82 6.17 2.07
N MET A 224 -17.62 5.60 2.09
CA MET A 224 -17.04 5.04 3.30
C MET A 224 -16.08 6.02 3.98
N LYS A 225 -16.31 6.28 5.25
CA LYS A 225 -15.40 7.11 6.07
C LYS A 225 -13.99 6.50 6.07
N ASP A 226 -12.96 7.36 5.99
CA ASP A 226 -11.55 6.94 6.06
C ASP A 226 -11.11 5.98 4.94
N VAL A 227 -11.74 6.10 3.77
CA VAL A 227 -11.32 5.48 2.51
C VAL A 227 -10.97 6.58 1.52
N TYR A 228 -9.80 6.51 0.91
CA TYR A 228 -9.26 7.57 0.05
C TYR A 228 -8.68 6.99 -1.23
N ILE A 229 -8.98 7.61 -2.38
CA ILE A 229 -8.16 7.44 -3.58
C ILE A 229 -6.89 8.28 -3.39
N VAL A 230 -5.74 7.63 -3.34
CA VAL A 230 -4.44 8.30 -3.16
C VAL A 230 -3.62 8.37 -4.44
N TYR A 231 -4.01 7.61 -5.46
CA TYR A 231 -3.45 7.67 -6.80
C TYR A 231 -4.49 7.24 -7.84
N ASN A 232 -4.69 8.04 -8.89
CA ASN A 232 -5.70 7.80 -9.92
C ASN A 232 -5.18 7.94 -11.37
N GLU A 233 -3.88 8.18 -11.54
CA GLU A 233 -3.28 8.43 -12.87
C GLU A 233 -2.92 7.14 -13.63
N THR A 234 -3.12 5.97 -13.04
CA THR A 234 -2.79 4.66 -13.65
C THR A 234 -3.45 4.44 -15.02
N GLY A 235 -4.59 5.06 -15.25
CA GLY A 235 -5.30 4.97 -16.53
C GLY A 235 -4.58 5.62 -17.73
N SER A 236 -3.57 6.47 -17.47
CA SER A 236 -2.77 7.13 -18.50
C SER A 236 -1.39 6.50 -18.73
N PHE A 237 -1.10 5.38 -18.09
CA PHE A 237 0.25 4.81 -18.10
C PHE A 237 0.67 4.25 -19.44
N GLU A 238 -0.26 3.71 -20.22
CA GLU A 238 -0.01 3.31 -21.60
C GLU A 238 0.49 4.48 -22.45
N ASP A 239 -0.25 5.59 -22.45
CA ASP A 239 0.07 6.81 -23.22
C ASP A 239 1.41 7.43 -22.76
N ARG A 240 1.80 7.23 -21.51
CA ARG A 240 3.04 7.76 -20.92
C ARG A 240 4.25 6.85 -21.11
N GLY A 241 4.07 5.66 -21.72
CA GLY A 241 5.13 4.66 -21.83
C GLY A 241 5.55 4.11 -20.45
N TRP A 242 4.62 4.04 -19.51
CA TRP A 242 4.87 3.61 -18.12
C TRP A 242 4.48 2.15 -17.84
N MET A 243 4.17 1.42 -18.89
CA MET A 243 3.94 -0.02 -18.80
C MET A 243 5.24 -0.79 -19.00
N LYS A 244 5.41 -1.89 -18.26
CA LYS A 244 6.47 -2.87 -18.42
C LYS A 244 6.08 -3.96 -19.41
N ASP A 245 4.85 -4.37 -19.30
CA ASP A 245 4.15 -5.31 -20.18
C ASP A 245 2.70 -4.86 -20.32
N GLU A 246 1.81 -5.73 -20.77
CA GLU A 246 0.43 -5.34 -21.02
C GLU A 246 -0.37 -4.96 -19.77
N ILE A 247 0.07 -5.35 -18.54
CA ILE A 247 -0.70 -5.15 -17.30
C ILE A 247 0.14 -4.59 -16.15
N HIS A 248 1.45 -4.74 -16.17
CA HIS A 248 2.32 -4.31 -15.08
C HIS A 248 3.00 -2.98 -15.38
N TYR A 249 3.26 -2.22 -14.33
CA TYR A 249 3.90 -0.91 -14.43
C TYR A 249 5.43 -1.04 -14.42
N ASN A 250 6.11 -0.18 -15.18
CA ASN A 250 7.57 -0.08 -15.13
C ASN A 250 8.03 0.68 -13.87
N GLN A 251 9.33 0.64 -13.57
CA GLN A 251 9.85 1.25 -12.34
C GLN A 251 9.69 2.78 -12.28
N PRO A 252 9.84 3.57 -13.36
CA PRO A 252 9.50 4.98 -13.33
C PRO A 252 8.07 5.28 -12.86
N ALA A 253 7.09 4.50 -13.32
CA ALA A 253 5.70 4.59 -12.87
C ALA A 253 5.55 4.21 -11.39
N LEU A 254 6.17 3.13 -10.93
CA LEU A 254 6.15 2.70 -9.54
C LEU A 254 6.81 3.73 -8.61
N ASN A 255 7.91 4.34 -9.02
CA ASN A 255 8.54 5.43 -8.27
C ASN A 255 7.62 6.66 -8.16
N ASP A 256 6.89 7.01 -9.23
CA ASP A 256 5.93 8.12 -9.21
C ASP A 256 4.73 7.81 -8.30
N ILE A 257 4.16 6.61 -8.41
CA ILE A 257 3.12 6.14 -7.49
C ILE A 257 3.61 6.30 -6.05
N GLY A 258 4.75 5.71 -5.71
CA GLY A 258 5.29 5.73 -4.35
C GLY A 258 5.39 7.15 -3.77
N ARG A 259 6.01 8.07 -4.50
CA ARG A 259 6.14 9.47 -4.08
C ARG A 259 4.79 10.17 -3.91
N LYS A 260 3.89 10.05 -4.89
CA LYS A 260 2.60 10.74 -4.86
C LYS A 260 1.69 10.21 -3.77
N ILE A 261 1.64 8.91 -3.53
CA ILE A 261 0.82 8.36 -2.44
C ILE A 261 1.35 8.79 -1.07
N ALA A 262 2.66 8.94 -0.88
CA ALA A 262 3.21 9.49 0.36
C ALA A 262 2.68 10.89 0.63
N MET A 263 2.75 11.79 -0.36
CA MET A 263 2.25 13.15 -0.25
C MET A 263 0.74 13.19 0.01
N GLN A 264 -0.06 12.39 -0.71
CA GLN A 264 -1.51 12.34 -0.55
C GLN A 264 -1.92 11.79 0.83
N ILE A 265 -1.27 10.75 1.31
CA ILE A 265 -1.55 10.19 2.64
C ILE A 265 -1.25 11.24 3.73
N ILE A 266 -0.12 11.94 3.65
CA ILE A 266 0.22 13.02 4.60
C ILE A 266 -0.84 14.13 4.57
N GLN A 267 -1.35 14.51 3.39
CA GLN A 267 -2.41 15.51 3.28
C GLN A 267 -3.72 15.05 3.94
N THR A 268 -4.10 13.76 3.77
CA THR A 268 -5.30 13.22 4.43
C THR A 268 -5.17 13.19 5.96
N GLU A 269 -3.95 13.01 6.47
CA GLU A 269 -3.69 13.04 7.91
C GLU A 269 -3.78 14.45 8.50
N LYS A 270 -3.28 15.45 7.79
CA LYS A 270 -3.30 16.87 8.21
C LYS A 270 -4.70 17.48 8.23
N LYS A 271 -5.60 17.06 7.35
CA LYS A 271 -6.99 17.59 7.31
C LYS A 271 -7.84 17.21 8.53
N LYS A 272 -7.34 16.33 9.40
CA LYS A 272 -8.05 15.85 10.60
C LYS A 272 -7.51 16.42 11.92
N LEU A 273 -6.45 17.20 11.85
CA LEU A 273 -5.90 17.98 12.97
C LEU A 273 -6.48 19.40 12.98
#